data_9bbc390401c6f6267a476a29e14aaafe
#
_entry.id   9bbc390401c6f6267a476a29e14aaafe
#
_cell.length_a   1.000
_cell.length_b   1.000
_cell.length_c   1.000
_cell.angle_alpha   90.00
_cell.angle_beta   90.00
_cell.angle_gamma   90.00
#
_symmetry.space_group_name_H-M   'P 1'
#
loop_
_entity.id
_entity.type
_entity.pdbx_description
1 polymer ?
#
loop_
_entity_poly.entity_id
_entity_poly.type
_entity_poly.pdbx_seq_one_letter_code
_entity_poly.pdbx_strand_id
1 'polypeptide(L)' 'MIIAAWHRHKGYGSAALQMLCQAAKENGVDILRDDIACGNPAVGMFLGQGFTEEYRTDVFIMLKKDLRT' A
#
# COMPACT_ATOMS: atom_id res chain seq x y z
N MET A 1 5.00 2.09 16.35
CA MET A 1 4.68 2.08 14.91
C MET A 1 3.54 1.12 14.63
N ILE A 2 2.66 1.53 13.77
CA ILE A 2 1.51 0.72 13.40
C ILE A 2 1.63 0.31 11.96
N ILE A 3 1.39 -0.95 11.69
CA ILE A 3 1.33 -1.46 10.33
C ILE A 3 -0.12 -1.77 10.04
N ALA A 4 -0.65 -1.14 9.02
CA ALA A 4 -2.01 -1.40 8.60
C ALA A 4 -1.97 -2.47 7.51
N ALA A 5 -2.66 -3.54 7.75
CA ALA A 5 -2.84 -4.57 6.75
C ALA A 5 -4.16 -4.32 6.07
N TRP A 6 -4.10 -4.10 4.78
CA TRP A 6 -5.26 -3.69 4.04
C TRP A 6 -5.13 -4.22 2.63
N HIS A 7 -5.95 -5.17 2.32
CA HIS A 7 -5.79 -5.87 1.09
C HIS A 7 -7.11 -6.52 0.67
N ARG A 8 -7.11 -7.13 -0.47
CA ARG A 8 -8.24 -7.86 -1.00
C ARG A 8 -9.44 -6.99 -1.29
N HIS A 9 -9.25 -5.72 -1.43
CA HIS A 9 -10.32 -4.83 -1.82
C HIS A 9 -10.35 -4.76 -3.32
N LYS A 10 -11.32 -5.40 -3.90
CA LYS A 10 -11.47 -5.35 -5.34
C LYS A 10 -12.15 -4.08 -5.73
N GLY A 11 -11.69 -3.48 -6.79
CA GLY A 11 -12.38 -2.36 -7.38
C GLY A 11 -12.17 -1.02 -6.72
N TYR A 12 -11.30 -0.93 -5.72
CA TYR A 12 -11.01 0.39 -5.19
C TYR A 12 -9.99 1.06 -6.10
N GLY A 13 -10.12 2.35 -6.25
CA GLY A 13 -9.25 3.12 -7.10
C GLY A 13 -8.20 3.89 -6.33
N SER A 14 -7.43 4.69 -7.07
CA SER A 14 -6.36 5.46 -6.45
C SER A 14 -6.91 6.47 -5.44
N ALA A 15 -8.12 6.97 -5.65
CA ALA A 15 -8.72 7.88 -4.67
C ALA A 15 -8.93 7.19 -3.32
N ALA A 16 -9.41 5.95 -3.33
CA ALA A 16 -9.58 5.20 -2.08
C ALA A 16 -8.24 4.95 -1.41
N LEU A 17 -7.21 4.64 -2.18
CA LEU A 17 -5.89 4.44 -1.63
C LEU A 17 -5.33 5.71 -1.02
N GLN A 18 -5.55 6.85 -1.67
CA GLN A 18 -5.14 8.13 -1.11
C GLN A 18 -5.82 8.42 0.21
N MET A 19 -7.12 8.11 0.30
CA MET A 19 -7.87 8.30 1.54
C MET A 19 -7.33 7.40 2.64
N LEU A 20 -6.98 6.17 2.32
CA LEU A 20 -6.38 5.28 3.29
C LEU A 20 -5.06 5.82 3.80
N CYS A 21 -4.21 6.29 2.92
CA CYS A 21 -2.91 6.85 3.31
C CYS A 21 -3.11 8.07 4.20
N GLN A 22 -4.05 8.93 3.86
CA GLN A 22 -4.33 10.12 4.66
C GLN A 22 -4.84 9.74 6.04
N ALA A 23 -5.78 8.81 6.11
CA ALA A 23 -6.33 8.36 7.39
C ALA A 23 -5.25 7.70 8.24
N ALA A 24 -4.41 6.89 7.63
CA ALA A 24 -3.33 6.24 8.35
C ALA A 24 -2.37 7.26 8.93
N LYS A 25 -2.00 8.26 8.13
CA LYS A 25 -1.10 9.30 8.58
C LYS A 25 -1.70 10.07 9.75
N GLU A 26 -2.98 10.40 9.68
CA GLU A 26 -3.66 11.13 10.74
C GLU A 26 -3.76 10.31 12.02
N ASN A 27 -3.68 9.01 11.91
CA ASN A 27 -3.73 8.12 13.06
C ASN A 27 -2.35 7.70 13.56
N GLY A 28 -1.31 8.37 13.09
CA GLY A 28 0.03 8.15 13.61
C GLY A 28 0.77 6.98 13.00
N VAL A 29 0.30 6.46 11.88
CA VAL A 29 1.00 5.40 11.17
C VAL A 29 2.18 6.00 10.43
N ASP A 30 3.36 5.48 10.70
CA ASP A 30 4.57 5.97 10.03
C ASP A 30 4.79 5.29 8.68
N ILE A 31 4.56 4.00 8.63
CA ILE A 31 4.80 3.22 7.41
C ILE A 31 3.61 2.33 7.16
N LEU A 32 3.10 2.40 5.95
CA LEU A 32 1.99 1.58 5.50
C LEU A 32 2.54 0.50 4.59
N ARG A 33 2.21 -0.75 4.89
CA ARG A 33 2.66 -1.90 4.11
C ARG A 33 1.47 -2.71 3.61
N ASP A 34 1.64 -3.28 2.43
CA ASP A 34 0.62 -4.16 1.89
C ASP A 34 1.30 -5.19 0.99
N ASP A 35 0.74 -6.38 0.95
CA ASP A 35 1.23 -7.44 0.08
C ASP A 35 0.22 -7.66 -1.04
N ILE A 36 0.72 -7.68 -2.26
CA ILE A 36 -0.11 -7.79 -3.44
C ILE A 36 0.42 -8.93 -4.31
N ALA A 37 -0.49 -9.77 -4.77
CA ALA A 37 -0.10 -10.89 -5.61
C ALA A 37 0.64 -10.41 -6.85
N CYS A 38 1.69 -11.13 -7.21
CA CYS A 38 2.41 -10.87 -8.45
C CYS A 38 1.43 -10.96 -9.61
N GLY A 39 1.52 -10.02 -10.53
CA GLY A 39 0.62 -10.00 -11.68
C GLY A 39 -0.70 -9.29 -11.43
N ASN A 40 -0.98 -8.90 -10.19
CA ASN A 40 -2.18 -8.12 -9.92
C ASN A 40 -1.98 -6.70 -10.46
N PRO A 41 -2.89 -6.20 -11.30
CA PRO A 41 -2.73 -4.87 -11.88
C PRO A 41 -2.72 -3.74 -10.84
N ALA A 42 -3.18 -4.00 -9.63
CA ALA A 42 -3.16 -3.00 -8.58
C ALA A 42 -1.75 -2.60 -8.18
N VAL A 43 -0.74 -3.41 -8.48
CA VAL A 43 0.65 -3.05 -8.18
C VAL A 43 1.00 -1.70 -8.79
N GLY A 44 0.64 -1.50 -10.05
CA GLY A 44 0.92 -0.22 -10.72
C GLY A 44 0.25 0.95 -10.04
N MET A 45 -0.97 0.75 -9.55
CA MET A 45 -1.69 1.79 -8.83
C MET A 45 -0.97 2.16 -7.54
N PHE A 46 -0.51 1.16 -6.78
CA PHE A 46 0.23 1.43 -5.55
C PHE A 46 1.53 2.18 -5.83
N LEU A 47 2.26 1.75 -6.84
CA LEU A 47 3.50 2.43 -7.20
C LEU A 47 3.24 3.87 -7.61
N GLY A 48 2.14 4.11 -8.31
CA GLY A 48 1.75 5.45 -8.71
C GLY A 48 1.39 6.35 -7.53
N GLN A 49 1.05 5.76 -6.38
CA GLN A 49 0.73 6.51 -5.19
C GLN A 49 1.93 6.70 -4.26
N GLY A 50 3.13 6.35 -4.71
CA GLY A 50 4.33 6.57 -3.93
C GLY A 50 4.78 5.38 -3.12
N PHE A 51 4.14 4.23 -3.27
CA PHE A 51 4.62 3.01 -2.65
C PHE A 51 5.87 2.53 -3.37
N THR A 52 6.73 1.85 -2.63
CA THR A 52 7.92 1.24 -3.20
C THR A 52 7.93 -0.24 -2.86
N GLU A 53 8.60 -1.00 -3.70
CA GLU A 53 8.74 -2.43 -3.46
C GLU A 53 9.80 -2.64 -2.39
N GLU A 54 9.44 -3.31 -1.31
CA GLU A 54 10.39 -3.65 -0.26
C GLU A 54 11.09 -4.97 -0.57
N TYR A 55 10.33 -5.97 -0.97
CA TYR A 55 10.84 -7.25 -1.44
C TYR A 55 9.72 -7.97 -2.18
N ARG A 56 10.07 -9.04 -2.85
CA ARG A 56 9.06 -9.86 -3.52
C ARG A 56 9.42 -11.34 -3.38
N THR A 57 8.39 -12.14 -3.49
CA THR A 57 8.52 -13.58 -3.57
C THR A 57 7.95 -14.05 -4.90
N ASP A 58 7.89 -15.36 -5.11
CA ASP A 58 7.26 -15.91 -6.30
C ASP A 58 5.76 -15.66 -6.33
N VAL A 59 5.17 -15.35 -5.18
CA VAL A 59 3.73 -15.26 -5.03
C VAL A 59 3.25 -13.83 -4.91
N PHE A 60 3.96 -13.00 -4.16
CA PHE A 60 3.50 -11.63 -3.90
C PHE A 60 4.64 -10.63 -3.85
N ILE A 61 4.26 -9.37 -3.91
CA ILE A 61 5.18 -8.24 -3.78
C ILE A 61 4.79 -7.50 -2.52
N MET A 62 5.78 -7.23 -1.66
CA MET A 62 5.55 -6.41 -0.47
C MET A 62 5.85 -4.96 -0.82
N LEU A 63 4.86 -4.12 -0.65
CA LEU A 63 4.97 -2.69 -0.94
C LEU A 63 4.89 -1.91 0.35
N LYS A 64 5.55 -0.78 0.38
CA LYS A 64 5.50 0.08 1.56
C LYS A 64 5.51 1.54 1.14
N LYS A 65 4.98 2.38 2.01
CA LYS A 65 5.02 3.82 1.83
C LYS A 65 5.31 4.48 3.17
N ASP A 66 6.29 5.37 3.17
CA ASP A 66 6.62 6.15 4.36
C ASP A 66 5.69 7.37 4.39
N LEU A 67 4.94 7.49 5.46
CA LEU A 67 3.93 8.53 5.61
C LEU A 67 4.42 9.72 6.44
N ARG A 68 5.66 9.72 6.85
CA ARG A 68 6.15 10.72 7.79
C ARG A 68 6.48 12.06 7.16
N THR A 69 6.49 12.15 5.88
CA THR A 69 6.82 13.43 5.21
C THR A 69 5.59 14.26 4.94
#